data_5aea3c708a992736108a1b9e895317fe
#
_entry.id   5aea3c708a992736108a1b9e895317fe
#
_cell.length_a   1.000
_cell.length_b   1.000
_cell.length_c   1.000
_cell.angle_alpha   90.00
_cell.angle_beta   90.00
_cell.angle_gamma   90.00
#
_symmetry.space_group_name_H-M   'P 1'
#
loop_
_entity.id
_entity.type
_entity.pdbx_description
1 polymer ?
#
loop_
_entity_poly.entity_id
_entity_poly.type
_entity_poly.pdbx_seq_one_letter_code
_entity_poly.pdbx_strand_id
1 'polypeptide(L)'
;MELKKRGILNLFGDEQNKVEVVQVAIEKITPNLGQPRTVFKDEAIEELSNSIREYGVLQPILLRDDGKTYSIIAGERRFRAAQLAGLDKIPAIIKSMDNKEVALIALVENVQREDLNFLEEAKAYKKLMDEFGLTQNEIAIKVSKKQSTISNKIRLLSLPEDIQQKILESKLTERHARALLKLNDEDERKKVIERIISNNLNVKQTEKIIDEIQQKKEELLRKRNKINYISYKIYLNTIRKAFNQIKEMEKNVNYEQIDKGEYVEVRIPLPKKDRCFT
;
A
#
# COMPACT_ATOMS: atom_id res chain seq x y z
N MET A 1 -14.23 26.10 -4.01
CA MET A 1 -14.97 25.24 -4.97
C MET A 1 -14.30 25.11 -6.34
N GLU A 2 -13.26 25.87 -6.65
CA GLU A 2 -12.54 25.85 -7.96
C GLU A 2 -11.45 24.78 -8.10
N LEU A 3 -10.92 24.25 -7.03
CA LEU A 3 -9.80 23.28 -7.05
C LEU A 3 -10.18 21.86 -7.53
N LYS A 4 -11.47 21.46 -7.47
CA LYS A 4 -11.94 20.14 -7.94
C LYS A 4 -12.09 20.05 -9.48
N LYS A 5 -12.14 21.18 -10.21
CA LYS A 5 -12.36 21.20 -11.67
C LYS A 5 -11.10 20.93 -12.51
N ARG A 6 -9.89 21.02 -11.91
CA ARG A 6 -8.60 20.85 -12.63
C ARG A 6 -8.10 19.39 -12.74
N GLY A 7 -8.68 18.45 -12.00
CA GLY A 7 -8.12 17.08 -11.86
C GLY A 7 -8.11 16.25 -13.15
N ILE A 8 -9.19 16.30 -13.94
CA ILE A 8 -9.32 15.46 -15.15
C ILE A 8 -8.57 16.04 -16.34
N LEU A 9 -8.52 17.37 -16.47
CA LEU A 9 -7.78 18.03 -17.55
C LEU A 9 -6.26 17.91 -17.42
N ASN A 10 -5.73 17.81 -16.20
CA ASN A 10 -4.30 17.62 -15.95
C ASN A 10 -3.82 16.16 -16.15
N LEU A 11 -4.72 15.20 -16.35
CA LEU A 11 -4.38 13.83 -16.72
C LEU A 11 -3.73 13.72 -18.12
N PHE A 12 -3.86 14.76 -18.91
CA PHE A 12 -3.47 14.81 -20.31
C PHE A 12 -2.36 15.84 -20.52
N GLY A 13 -1.25 15.69 -19.76
CA GLY A 13 -0.07 16.54 -19.96
C GLY A 13 0.47 16.43 -21.37
N ASP A 14 -0.04 17.30 -22.23
CA ASP A 14 0.70 17.82 -23.38
C ASP A 14 0.10 19.17 -23.79
N GLU A 15 0.91 20.20 -23.72
CA GLU A 15 0.57 21.61 -23.90
C GLU A 15 0.19 21.99 -25.35
N GLN A 16 -0.01 21.07 -26.29
CA GLN A 16 -0.20 21.41 -27.70
C GLN A 16 -1.47 20.87 -28.39
N ASN A 17 -2.32 20.10 -27.74
CA ASN A 17 -3.58 19.71 -28.37
C ASN A 17 -4.72 20.64 -27.89
N LYS A 18 -5.16 21.54 -28.76
CA LYS A 18 -6.45 22.23 -28.62
C LYS A 18 -7.54 21.18 -28.40
N VAL A 19 -8.09 21.13 -27.20
CA VAL A 19 -9.23 20.25 -26.87
C VAL A 19 -10.44 20.78 -27.66
N GLU A 20 -10.75 20.17 -28.79
CA GLU A 20 -11.89 20.51 -29.59
C GLU A 20 -13.16 19.84 -29.02
N VAL A 21 -14.15 20.65 -28.71
CA VAL A 21 -15.47 20.16 -28.28
C VAL A 21 -16.36 20.05 -29.52
N VAL A 22 -16.81 18.86 -29.82
CA VAL A 22 -17.67 18.57 -30.98
C VAL A 22 -19.04 18.10 -30.52
N GLN A 23 -20.06 18.36 -31.34
CA GLN A 23 -21.42 17.88 -31.11
C GLN A 23 -21.56 16.47 -31.71
N VAL A 24 -21.74 15.47 -30.87
CA VAL A 24 -21.86 14.06 -31.26
C VAL A 24 -23.32 13.63 -31.13
N ALA A 25 -23.84 12.94 -32.16
CA ALA A 25 -25.19 12.39 -32.13
C ALA A 25 -25.27 11.27 -31.06
N ILE A 26 -26.30 11.36 -30.21
CA ILE A 26 -26.50 10.44 -29.07
C ILE A 26 -26.64 8.99 -29.56
N GLU A 27 -27.26 8.74 -30.70
CA GLU A 27 -27.42 7.43 -31.32
C GLU A 27 -26.09 6.73 -31.71
N LYS A 28 -25.01 7.50 -31.91
CA LYS A 28 -23.68 6.99 -32.23
C LYS A 28 -22.85 6.64 -30.99
N ILE A 29 -23.38 6.90 -29.79
CA ILE A 29 -22.66 6.73 -28.53
C ILE A 29 -23.10 5.42 -27.87
N THR A 30 -22.13 4.56 -27.60
CA THR A 30 -22.34 3.27 -26.91
C THR A 30 -22.02 3.43 -25.42
N PRO A 31 -22.96 3.08 -24.51
CA PRO A 31 -22.69 3.07 -23.08
C PRO A 31 -21.56 2.09 -22.72
N ASN A 32 -20.78 2.42 -21.69
CA ASN A 32 -19.72 1.52 -21.21
C ASN A 32 -20.30 0.39 -20.37
N LEU A 33 -20.36 -0.82 -20.94
CA LEU A 33 -20.86 -2.04 -20.29
C LEU A 33 -19.98 -2.54 -19.13
N GLY A 34 -18.79 -2.01 -18.97
CA GLY A 34 -17.82 -2.41 -17.93
C GLY A 34 -17.89 -1.63 -16.62
N GLN A 35 -18.79 -0.65 -16.48
CA GLN A 35 -18.91 0.09 -15.21
C GLN A 35 -19.84 -0.65 -14.23
N PRO A 36 -19.37 -0.98 -13.00
CA PRO A 36 -20.14 -1.78 -12.03
C PRO A 36 -21.34 -1.05 -11.42
N ARG A 37 -21.59 0.22 -11.79
CA ARG A 37 -22.69 1.01 -11.25
C ARG A 37 -23.92 0.91 -12.15
N THR A 38 -24.66 -0.21 -12.04
CA THR A 38 -25.96 -0.40 -12.70
C THR A 38 -27.12 0.27 -11.95
N VAL A 39 -26.95 0.67 -10.69
CA VAL A 39 -27.99 1.31 -9.87
C VAL A 39 -27.63 2.78 -9.66
N PHE A 40 -28.05 3.62 -10.58
CA PHE A 40 -28.16 5.07 -10.31
C PHE A 40 -29.51 5.31 -9.61
N LYS A 41 -29.53 6.16 -8.59
CA LYS A 41 -30.81 6.64 -8.08
C LYS A 41 -31.48 7.43 -9.19
N ASP A 42 -32.62 6.98 -9.66
CA ASP A 42 -33.34 7.57 -10.81
C ASP A 42 -33.63 9.07 -10.58
N GLU A 43 -33.96 9.45 -9.35
CA GLU A 43 -34.20 10.85 -8.94
C GLU A 43 -33.02 11.79 -9.29
N ALA A 44 -31.75 11.33 -9.07
CA ALA A 44 -30.57 12.16 -9.33
C ALA A 44 -30.24 12.29 -10.84
N ILE A 45 -30.78 11.41 -11.70
CA ILE A 45 -30.69 11.54 -13.16
C ILE A 45 -31.80 12.45 -13.67
N GLU A 46 -32.99 12.38 -13.09
CA GLU A 46 -34.12 13.24 -13.43
C GLU A 46 -33.84 14.72 -13.13
N GLU A 47 -33.27 15.03 -11.95
CA GLU A 47 -32.83 16.39 -11.60
C GLU A 47 -31.82 16.92 -12.62
N LEU A 48 -30.83 16.09 -12.99
CA LEU A 48 -29.84 16.47 -13.98
C LEU A 48 -30.46 16.64 -15.38
N SER A 49 -31.43 15.80 -15.75
CA SER A 49 -32.17 15.93 -17.03
C SER A 49 -32.94 17.24 -17.13
N ASN A 50 -33.62 17.66 -16.06
CA ASN A 50 -34.31 18.92 -16.00
C ASN A 50 -33.37 20.10 -16.16
N SER A 51 -32.21 20.06 -15.50
CA SER A 51 -31.18 21.10 -15.67
C SER A 51 -30.62 21.12 -17.10
N ILE A 52 -30.46 19.94 -17.73
CA ILE A 52 -29.97 19.83 -19.12
C ILE A 52 -31.01 20.39 -20.12
N ARG A 53 -32.30 20.22 -19.88
CA ARG A 53 -33.36 20.83 -20.72
C ARG A 53 -33.32 22.36 -20.71
N GLU A 54 -32.98 22.95 -19.56
CA GLU A 54 -32.99 24.40 -19.39
C GLU A 54 -31.68 25.05 -19.87
N TYR A 55 -30.53 24.46 -19.53
CA TYR A 55 -29.20 25.06 -19.75
C TYR A 55 -28.32 24.32 -20.75
N GLY A 56 -28.79 23.19 -21.27
CA GLY A 56 -27.96 22.31 -22.08
C GLY A 56 -26.87 21.56 -21.24
N VAL A 57 -26.03 20.82 -21.93
CA VAL A 57 -24.90 20.14 -21.29
C VAL A 57 -23.71 21.07 -21.19
N LEU A 58 -23.51 21.70 -20.03
CA LEU A 58 -22.42 22.67 -19.78
C LEU A 58 -21.02 22.08 -19.79
N GLN A 59 -20.89 20.83 -19.45
CA GLN A 59 -19.58 20.10 -19.45
C GLN A 59 -19.61 18.98 -20.47
N PRO A 60 -18.71 18.99 -21.46
CA PRO A 60 -18.65 17.92 -22.45
C PRO A 60 -18.36 16.57 -21.81
N ILE A 61 -18.86 15.50 -22.43
CA ILE A 61 -18.49 14.14 -22.10
C ILE A 61 -17.20 13.76 -22.81
N LEU A 62 -16.51 12.73 -22.31
CA LEU A 62 -15.29 12.21 -22.94
C LEU A 62 -15.62 10.92 -23.65
N LEU A 63 -15.34 10.88 -24.95
CA LEU A 63 -15.60 9.75 -25.84
C LEU A 63 -14.30 9.21 -26.44
N ARG A 64 -14.26 7.91 -26.68
CA ARG A 64 -13.29 7.24 -27.52
C ARG A 64 -13.87 7.04 -28.90
N ASP A 65 -13.05 7.28 -29.92
CA ASP A 65 -13.40 6.94 -31.30
C ASP A 65 -13.16 5.44 -31.55
N ASP A 66 -14.23 4.70 -31.83
CA ASP A 66 -14.18 3.27 -32.19
C ASP A 66 -14.34 3.07 -33.73
N GLY A 67 -14.22 4.17 -34.50
CA GLY A 67 -14.30 4.24 -35.94
C GLY A 67 -15.72 4.56 -36.45
N LYS A 68 -16.72 3.74 -36.20
CA LYS A 68 -18.13 4.00 -36.61
C LYS A 68 -19.01 4.52 -35.48
N THR A 69 -18.63 4.23 -34.25
CA THR A 69 -19.34 4.59 -33.02
C THR A 69 -18.37 5.18 -32.02
N TYR A 70 -18.90 5.75 -30.94
CA TYR A 70 -18.11 6.30 -29.85
C TYR A 70 -18.44 5.57 -28.55
N SER A 71 -17.44 5.22 -27.77
CA SER A 71 -17.61 4.65 -26.44
C SER A 71 -17.40 5.71 -25.37
N ILE A 72 -18.21 5.69 -24.32
CA ILE A 72 -18.09 6.65 -23.20
C ILE A 72 -16.89 6.24 -22.34
N ILE A 73 -15.93 7.18 -22.20
CA ILE A 73 -14.82 7.08 -21.25
C ILE A 73 -15.25 7.66 -19.91
N ALA A 74 -15.82 8.88 -19.92
CA ALA A 74 -16.31 9.57 -18.73
C ALA A 74 -17.53 10.42 -19.04
N GLY A 75 -18.47 10.52 -18.10
CA GLY A 75 -19.68 11.33 -18.22
C GLY A 75 -20.97 10.53 -18.43
N GLU A 76 -21.03 9.24 -18.07
CA GLU A 76 -22.21 8.38 -18.21
C GLU A 76 -23.50 9.01 -17.67
N ARG A 77 -23.47 9.66 -16.50
CA ARG A 77 -24.64 10.33 -15.93
C ARG A 77 -25.16 11.48 -16.81
N ARG A 78 -24.25 12.25 -17.40
CA ARG A 78 -24.62 13.35 -18.33
C ARG A 78 -25.22 12.80 -19.61
N PHE A 79 -24.66 11.72 -20.13
CA PHE A 79 -25.19 11.03 -21.31
C PHE A 79 -26.60 10.52 -21.07
N ARG A 80 -26.86 9.80 -19.98
CA ARG A 80 -28.20 9.29 -19.63
C ARG A 80 -29.20 10.42 -19.39
N ALA A 81 -28.79 11.47 -18.68
CA ALA A 81 -29.64 12.62 -18.45
C ALA A 81 -29.95 13.39 -19.76
N ALA A 82 -28.99 13.45 -20.69
CA ALA A 82 -29.21 14.05 -22.02
C ALA A 82 -30.18 13.22 -22.88
N GLN A 83 -30.10 11.86 -22.82
CA GLN A 83 -31.07 10.96 -23.43
C GLN A 83 -32.48 11.16 -22.85
N LEU A 84 -32.60 11.25 -21.53
CA LEU A 84 -33.89 11.50 -20.86
C LEU A 84 -34.44 12.91 -21.14
N ALA A 85 -33.55 13.87 -21.37
CA ALA A 85 -33.92 15.22 -21.77
C ALA A 85 -34.39 15.31 -23.23
N GLY A 86 -34.18 14.30 -24.05
CA GLY A 86 -34.56 14.23 -25.46
C GLY A 86 -33.63 15.01 -26.39
N LEU A 87 -32.34 15.14 -26.04
CA LEU A 87 -31.36 15.79 -26.92
C LEU A 87 -30.94 14.84 -28.05
N ASP A 88 -30.80 15.40 -29.27
CA ASP A 88 -30.28 14.65 -30.43
C ASP A 88 -28.75 14.52 -30.40
N LYS A 89 -28.06 15.55 -29.85
CA LYS A 89 -26.61 15.68 -29.81
C LYS A 89 -26.13 16.11 -28.43
N ILE A 90 -24.92 15.73 -28.09
CA ILE A 90 -24.28 16.08 -26.83
C ILE A 90 -22.87 16.61 -27.10
N PRO A 91 -22.44 17.69 -26.41
CA PRO A 91 -21.07 18.18 -26.53
C PRO A 91 -20.09 17.11 -25.94
N ALA A 92 -19.12 16.75 -26.72
CA ALA A 92 -18.15 15.73 -26.39
C ALA A 92 -16.73 16.14 -26.80
N ILE A 93 -15.76 15.60 -26.10
CA ILE A 93 -14.34 15.58 -26.46
C ILE A 93 -14.03 14.19 -26.97
N ILE A 94 -13.60 14.09 -28.23
CA ILE A 94 -13.21 12.82 -28.82
C ILE A 94 -11.71 12.64 -28.67
N LYS A 95 -11.31 11.49 -28.12
CA LYS A 95 -9.89 11.10 -28.05
C LYS A 95 -9.67 9.75 -28.73
N SER A 96 -8.62 9.70 -29.53
CA SER A 96 -8.05 8.44 -29.99
C SER A 96 -7.20 7.88 -28.86
N MET A 97 -7.67 6.83 -28.22
CA MET A 97 -7.00 6.19 -27.08
C MET A 97 -6.98 4.70 -27.26
N ASP A 98 -5.90 4.08 -26.81
CA ASP A 98 -5.86 2.62 -26.73
C ASP A 98 -6.69 2.09 -25.55
N ASN A 99 -6.96 0.79 -25.56
CA ASN A 99 -7.76 0.17 -24.50
C ASN A 99 -7.11 0.31 -23.10
N LYS A 100 -5.77 0.41 -23.05
CA LYS A 100 -5.00 0.54 -21.82
C LYS A 100 -5.16 1.95 -21.22
N GLU A 101 -5.14 2.97 -22.05
CA GLU A 101 -5.36 4.36 -21.62
C GLU A 101 -6.79 4.57 -21.10
N VAL A 102 -7.79 4.00 -21.78
CA VAL A 102 -9.19 4.05 -21.34
C VAL A 102 -9.36 3.36 -19.98
N ALA A 103 -8.77 2.18 -19.80
CA ALA A 103 -8.80 1.45 -18.54
C ALA A 103 -8.10 2.22 -17.40
N LEU A 104 -6.99 2.89 -17.70
CA LEU A 104 -6.30 3.75 -16.75
C LEU A 104 -7.19 4.91 -16.25
N ILE A 105 -7.84 5.62 -17.17
CA ILE A 105 -8.71 6.74 -16.83
C ILE A 105 -9.89 6.27 -15.98
N ALA A 106 -10.53 5.18 -16.38
CA ALA A 106 -11.64 4.60 -15.62
C ALA A 106 -11.22 4.18 -14.20
N LEU A 107 -10.02 3.62 -14.05
CA LEU A 107 -9.50 3.23 -12.74
C LEU A 107 -9.16 4.46 -11.88
N VAL A 108 -8.56 5.51 -12.45
CA VAL A 108 -8.26 6.76 -11.74
C VAL A 108 -9.56 7.47 -11.32
N GLU A 109 -10.58 7.51 -12.19
CA GLU A 109 -11.90 8.07 -11.84
C GLU A 109 -12.53 7.31 -10.66
N ASN A 110 -12.50 5.97 -10.73
CA ASN A 110 -13.04 5.13 -9.66
C ASN A 110 -12.33 5.35 -8.32
N VAL A 111 -11.01 5.57 -8.34
CA VAL A 111 -10.21 5.86 -7.13
C VAL A 111 -10.56 7.23 -6.52
N GLN A 112 -11.04 8.19 -7.33
CA GLN A 112 -11.44 9.52 -6.84
C GLN A 112 -12.85 9.55 -6.22
N ARG A 113 -13.54 8.41 -6.17
CA ARG A 113 -14.85 8.30 -5.51
C ARG A 113 -14.73 8.50 -4.00
N GLU A 114 -15.75 9.10 -3.40
CA GLU A 114 -15.77 9.43 -1.96
C GLU A 114 -16.21 8.24 -1.08
N ASP A 115 -16.74 7.17 -1.68
CA ASP A 115 -17.34 6.01 -1.00
C ASP A 115 -16.38 4.82 -0.82
N LEU A 116 -15.14 4.91 -1.29
CA LEU A 116 -14.14 3.87 -1.12
C LEU A 116 -13.59 3.83 0.31
N ASN A 117 -13.48 2.63 0.87
CA ASN A 117 -12.71 2.46 2.10
C ASN A 117 -11.19 2.52 1.82
N PHE A 118 -10.40 2.74 2.87
CA PHE A 118 -8.96 2.95 2.71
C PHE A 118 -8.17 1.74 2.20
N LEU A 119 -8.70 0.50 2.35
CA LEU A 119 -8.11 -0.71 1.77
C LEU A 119 -8.49 -0.88 0.29
N GLU A 120 -9.70 -0.49 -0.09
CA GLU A 120 -10.09 -0.43 -1.51
C GLU A 120 -9.27 0.60 -2.27
N GLU A 121 -9.06 1.80 -1.69
CA GLU A 121 -8.14 2.77 -2.26
C GLU A 121 -6.71 2.19 -2.40
N ALA A 122 -6.21 1.49 -1.37
CA ALA A 122 -4.90 0.86 -1.42
C ALA A 122 -4.79 -0.17 -2.54
N LYS A 123 -5.80 -1.05 -2.70
CA LYS A 123 -5.86 -2.05 -3.78
C LYS A 123 -5.89 -1.39 -5.16
N ALA A 124 -6.65 -0.31 -5.31
CA ALA A 124 -6.72 0.43 -6.56
C ALA A 124 -5.38 1.11 -6.90
N TYR A 125 -4.67 1.70 -5.92
CA TYR A 125 -3.31 2.23 -6.13
C TYR A 125 -2.32 1.13 -6.52
N LYS A 126 -2.39 -0.02 -5.87
CA LYS A 126 -1.55 -1.18 -6.20
C LYS A 126 -1.81 -1.64 -7.64
N LYS A 127 -3.07 -1.71 -8.05
CA LYS A 127 -3.47 -2.04 -9.43
C LYS A 127 -2.92 -1.04 -10.44
N LEU A 128 -2.95 0.26 -10.14
CA LEU A 128 -2.35 1.30 -10.98
C LEU A 128 -0.84 1.09 -11.17
N MET A 129 -0.13 0.64 -10.14
CA MET A 129 1.29 0.32 -10.24
C MET A 129 1.54 -0.95 -11.07
N ASP A 130 0.81 -2.01 -10.79
CA ASP A 130 1.09 -3.34 -11.34
C ASP A 130 0.65 -3.47 -12.82
N GLU A 131 -0.52 -2.93 -13.18
CA GLU A 131 -1.08 -3.07 -14.53
C GLU A 131 -0.64 -1.94 -15.49
N PHE A 132 -0.44 -0.73 -14.94
CA PHE A 132 -0.12 0.45 -15.77
C PHE A 132 1.32 0.93 -15.60
N GLY A 133 2.09 0.35 -14.67
CA GLY A 133 3.50 0.69 -14.46
C GLY A 133 3.72 2.06 -13.82
N LEU A 134 2.69 2.66 -13.21
CA LEU A 134 2.78 3.98 -12.62
C LEU A 134 3.56 3.94 -11.31
N THR A 135 4.41 4.95 -11.10
CA THR A 135 5.07 5.19 -9.83
C THR A 135 4.10 5.78 -8.79
N GLN A 136 4.40 5.63 -7.51
CA GLN A 136 3.60 6.24 -6.44
C GLN A 136 3.49 7.77 -6.57
N ASN A 137 4.50 8.43 -7.14
CA ASN A 137 4.49 9.86 -7.35
C ASN A 137 3.52 10.26 -8.47
N GLU A 138 3.54 9.54 -9.60
CA GLU A 138 2.61 9.77 -10.71
C GLU A 138 1.16 9.53 -10.28
N ILE A 139 0.90 8.46 -9.50
CA ILE A 139 -0.42 8.21 -8.91
C ILE A 139 -0.83 9.39 -8.03
N ALA A 140 0.06 9.86 -7.15
CA ALA A 140 -0.22 10.98 -6.24
C ALA A 140 -0.64 12.25 -7.00
N ILE A 141 0.05 12.59 -8.09
CA ILE A 141 -0.28 13.70 -8.97
C ILE A 141 -1.67 13.49 -9.59
N LYS A 142 -1.92 12.29 -10.17
CA LYS A 142 -3.19 11.98 -10.87
C LYS A 142 -4.41 12.02 -9.94
N VAL A 143 -4.26 11.61 -8.67
CA VAL A 143 -5.36 11.61 -7.68
C VAL A 143 -5.33 12.81 -6.74
N SER A 144 -4.46 13.80 -6.99
CA SER A 144 -4.32 15.04 -6.19
C SER A 144 -4.08 14.76 -4.69
N LYS A 145 -3.25 13.76 -4.39
CA LYS A 145 -2.83 13.38 -3.02
C LYS A 145 -1.31 13.49 -2.89
N LYS A 146 -0.79 13.42 -1.65
CA LYS A 146 0.66 13.36 -1.43
C LYS A 146 1.18 11.94 -1.67
N GLN A 147 2.39 11.81 -2.22
CA GLN A 147 3.04 10.51 -2.43
C GLN A 147 3.10 9.69 -1.12
N SER A 148 3.39 10.34 0.01
CA SER A 148 3.39 9.67 1.33
C SER A 148 2.03 9.08 1.72
N THR A 149 0.91 9.66 1.27
CA THR A 149 -0.43 9.13 1.49
C THR A 149 -0.62 7.83 0.69
N ILE A 150 -0.21 7.83 -0.58
CA ILE A 150 -0.26 6.64 -1.45
C ILE A 150 0.58 5.51 -0.86
N SER A 151 1.85 5.81 -0.49
CA SER A 151 2.76 4.85 0.11
C SER A 151 2.20 4.24 1.41
N ASN A 152 1.65 5.07 2.30
CA ASN A 152 1.06 4.59 3.56
C ASN A 152 -0.13 3.65 3.32
N LYS A 153 -1.01 3.97 2.36
CA LYS A 153 -2.14 3.10 2.02
C LYS A 153 -1.70 1.78 1.42
N ILE A 154 -0.78 1.79 0.45
CA ILE A 154 -0.26 0.56 -0.17
C ILE A 154 0.39 -0.35 0.87
N ARG A 155 1.11 0.20 1.84
CA ARG A 155 1.70 -0.59 2.94
C ARG A 155 0.67 -1.36 3.76
N LEU A 156 -0.59 -0.90 3.84
CA LEU A 156 -1.64 -1.64 4.54
C LEU A 156 -1.95 -3.00 3.92
N LEU A 157 -1.70 -3.16 2.62
CA LEU A 157 -1.87 -4.43 1.92
C LEU A 157 -0.84 -5.51 2.33
N SER A 158 0.20 -5.15 3.07
CA SER A 158 1.12 -6.12 3.68
C SER A 158 0.55 -6.79 4.94
N LEU A 159 -0.58 -6.33 5.45
CA LEU A 159 -1.31 -7.03 6.51
C LEU A 159 -1.99 -8.28 5.90
N PRO A 160 -2.02 -9.43 6.62
CA PRO A 160 -2.78 -10.60 6.21
C PRO A 160 -4.25 -10.27 5.93
N GLU A 161 -4.88 -10.98 4.99
CA GLU A 161 -6.25 -10.69 4.55
C GLU A 161 -7.28 -10.81 5.68
N ASP A 162 -7.14 -11.78 6.58
CA ASP A 162 -7.98 -11.95 7.76
C ASP A 162 -7.89 -10.74 8.71
N ILE A 163 -6.71 -10.17 8.87
CA ILE A 163 -6.48 -8.93 9.64
C ILE A 163 -7.12 -7.73 8.94
N GLN A 164 -6.96 -7.62 7.60
CA GLN A 164 -7.59 -6.56 6.82
C GLN A 164 -9.12 -6.59 6.97
N GLN A 165 -9.71 -7.78 6.85
CA GLN A 165 -11.15 -7.97 7.00
C GLN A 165 -11.62 -7.61 8.42
N LYS A 166 -10.93 -8.09 9.46
CA LYS A 166 -11.25 -7.79 10.86
C LYS A 166 -11.19 -6.29 11.17
N ILE A 167 -10.24 -5.56 10.56
CA ILE A 167 -10.12 -4.11 10.66
C ILE A 167 -11.38 -3.40 10.10
N LEU A 168 -11.86 -3.83 8.93
CA LEU A 168 -13.05 -3.26 8.30
C LEU A 168 -14.33 -3.57 9.09
N GLU A 169 -14.53 -4.82 9.48
CA GLU A 169 -15.69 -5.28 10.26
C GLU A 169 -15.79 -4.54 11.60
N SER A 170 -14.64 -4.28 12.23
CA SER A 170 -14.56 -3.56 13.51
C SER A 170 -14.56 -2.03 13.34
N LYS A 171 -14.73 -1.51 12.11
CA LYS A 171 -14.74 -0.07 11.79
C LYS A 171 -13.50 0.67 12.31
N LEU A 172 -12.37 0.00 12.36
CA LEU A 172 -11.11 0.63 12.76
C LEU A 172 -10.63 1.58 11.64
N THR A 173 -9.98 2.67 12.04
CA THR A 173 -9.51 3.67 11.10
C THR A 173 -8.19 3.25 10.43
N GLU A 174 -7.84 3.90 9.31
CA GLU A 174 -6.54 3.75 8.64
C GLU A 174 -5.35 3.90 9.61
N ARG A 175 -5.48 4.82 10.59
CA ARG A 175 -4.42 5.04 11.59
C ARG A 175 -4.22 3.84 12.52
N HIS A 176 -5.30 3.18 12.93
CA HIS A 176 -5.20 1.92 13.70
C HIS A 176 -4.53 0.83 12.86
N ALA A 177 -4.95 0.66 11.59
CA ALA A 177 -4.35 -0.31 10.67
C ALA A 177 -2.84 -0.05 10.49
N ARG A 178 -2.45 1.21 10.33
CA ARG A 178 -1.05 1.60 10.19
C ARG A 178 -0.22 1.34 11.46
N ALA A 179 -0.81 1.52 12.64
CA ALA A 179 -0.13 1.19 13.89
C ALA A 179 0.14 -0.32 13.99
N LEU A 180 -0.79 -1.17 13.55
CA LEU A 180 -0.63 -2.63 13.54
C LEU A 180 0.49 -3.13 12.62
N LEU A 181 0.89 -2.35 11.61
CA LEU A 181 2.05 -2.69 10.76
C LEU A 181 3.37 -2.76 11.53
N LYS A 182 3.47 -2.08 12.68
CA LYS A 182 4.66 -2.15 13.53
C LYS A 182 4.85 -3.52 14.20
N LEU A 183 3.82 -4.33 14.30
CA LEU A 183 3.88 -5.69 14.85
C LEU A 183 4.22 -6.67 13.72
N ASN A 184 5.19 -7.56 13.95
CA ASN A 184 5.58 -8.57 12.96
C ASN A 184 4.81 -9.89 13.13
N ASP A 185 4.29 -10.14 14.33
CA ASP A 185 3.59 -11.36 14.69
C ASP A 185 2.09 -11.22 14.47
N GLU A 186 1.49 -12.19 13.80
CA GLU A 186 0.06 -12.18 13.44
C GLU A 186 -0.84 -12.37 14.67
N ASP A 187 -0.44 -13.25 15.59
CA ASP A 187 -1.20 -13.50 16.82
C ASP A 187 -1.20 -12.25 17.73
N GLU A 188 -0.09 -11.51 17.75
CA GLU A 188 -0.04 -10.24 18.45
C GLU A 188 -0.96 -9.20 17.81
N ARG A 189 -1.01 -9.12 16.47
CA ARG A 189 -1.94 -8.23 15.78
C ARG A 189 -3.38 -8.56 16.17
N LYS A 190 -3.77 -9.84 16.16
CA LYS A 190 -5.11 -10.31 16.55
C LYS A 190 -5.44 -9.91 18.00
N LYS A 191 -4.54 -10.16 18.92
CA LYS A 191 -4.70 -9.79 20.34
C LYS A 191 -4.86 -8.27 20.55
N VAL A 192 -4.06 -7.48 19.81
CA VAL A 192 -4.15 -6.02 19.88
C VAL A 192 -5.48 -5.52 19.30
N ILE A 193 -5.95 -6.09 18.18
CA ILE A 193 -7.26 -5.74 17.60
C ILE A 193 -8.38 -6.04 18.61
N GLU A 194 -8.38 -7.22 19.23
CA GLU A 194 -9.36 -7.58 20.24
C GLU A 194 -9.36 -6.60 21.42
N ARG A 195 -8.16 -6.18 21.85
CA ARG A 195 -8.00 -5.20 22.91
C ARG A 195 -8.48 -3.80 22.50
N ILE A 196 -8.28 -3.40 21.25
CA ILE A 196 -8.82 -2.13 20.72
C ILE A 196 -10.35 -2.15 20.77
N ILE A 197 -10.96 -3.25 20.31
CA ILE A 197 -12.41 -3.40 20.25
C ILE A 197 -13.02 -3.44 21.65
N SER A 198 -12.50 -4.31 22.52
CA SER A 198 -13.05 -4.52 23.88
C SER A 198 -12.96 -3.30 24.77
N ASN A 199 -11.90 -2.50 24.64
CA ASN A 199 -11.66 -1.31 25.45
C ASN A 199 -11.96 0.01 24.73
N ASN A 200 -12.47 -0.05 23.49
CA ASN A 200 -12.77 1.11 22.65
C ASN A 200 -11.59 2.11 22.56
N LEU A 201 -10.39 1.58 22.32
CA LEU A 201 -9.16 2.35 22.36
C LEU A 201 -9.07 3.32 21.19
N ASN A 202 -8.61 4.53 21.46
CA ASN A 202 -8.27 5.49 20.41
C ASN A 202 -6.87 5.21 19.82
N VAL A 203 -6.54 5.92 18.72
CA VAL A 203 -5.27 5.74 18.00
C VAL A 203 -4.05 5.91 18.91
N LYS A 204 -4.02 6.94 19.77
CA LYS A 204 -2.88 7.18 20.68
C LYS A 204 -2.70 6.06 21.69
N GLN A 205 -3.79 5.55 22.23
CA GLN A 205 -3.74 4.42 23.17
C GLN A 205 -3.27 3.15 22.48
N THR A 206 -3.72 2.92 21.24
CA THR A 206 -3.28 1.80 20.42
C THR A 206 -1.79 1.87 20.11
N GLU A 207 -1.30 3.03 19.69
CA GLU A 207 0.13 3.25 19.42
C GLU A 207 0.96 3.00 20.70
N LYS A 208 0.52 3.50 21.86
CA LYS A 208 1.21 3.28 23.14
C LYS A 208 1.33 1.80 23.50
N ILE A 209 0.24 1.03 23.34
CA ILE A 209 0.25 -0.41 23.61
C ILE A 209 1.24 -1.13 22.69
N ILE A 210 1.24 -0.78 21.41
CA ILE A 210 2.15 -1.37 20.44
C ILE A 210 3.61 -1.04 20.77
N ASP A 211 3.91 0.20 21.12
CA ASP A 211 5.25 0.63 21.50
C ASP A 211 5.70 -0.09 22.81
N GLU A 212 4.83 -0.29 23.79
CA GLU A 212 5.11 -1.09 25.00
C GLU A 212 5.43 -2.57 24.67
N ILE A 213 4.70 -3.17 23.72
CA ILE A 213 4.98 -4.53 23.24
C ILE A 213 6.36 -4.62 22.59
N GLN A 214 6.69 -3.66 21.73
CA GLN A 214 8.00 -3.60 21.06
C GLN A 214 9.14 -3.41 22.06
N GLN A 215 9.00 -2.49 23.01
CA GLN A 215 10.01 -2.26 24.05
C GLN A 215 10.27 -3.51 24.89
N LYS A 216 9.22 -4.20 25.33
CA LYS A 216 9.37 -5.47 26.07
C LYS A 216 10.11 -6.53 25.26
N LYS A 217 9.82 -6.64 23.97
CA LYS A 217 10.54 -7.58 23.08
C LYS A 217 12.02 -7.23 22.96
N GLU A 218 12.34 -5.95 22.77
CA GLU A 218 13.73 -5.50 22.70
C GLU A 218 14.48 -5.76 24.00
N GLU A 219 13.84 -5.50 25.15
CA GLU A 219 14.47 -5.76 26.47
C GLU A 219 14.73 -7.27 26.66
N LEU A 220 13.79 -8.13 26.26
CA LEU A 220 13.98 -9.58 26.35
C LEU A 220 15.11 -10.05 25.43
N LEU A 221 15.20 -9.52 24.22
CA LEU A 221 16.29 -9.82 23.30
C LEU A 221 17.64 -9.36 23.86
N ARG A 222 17.71 -8.13 24.41
CA ARG A 222 18.92 -7.60 25.04
C ARG A 222 19.35 -8.46 26.25
N LYS A 223 18.41 -8.88 27.10
CA LYS A 223 18.68 -9.79 28.23
C LYS A 223 19.19 -11.14 27.75
N ARG A 224 18.57 -11.73 26.74
CA ARG A 224 19.00 -13.01 26.13
C ARG A 224 20.41 -12.91 25.55
N ASN A 225 20.69 -11.86 24.79
CA ASN A 225 22.02 -11.64 24.22
C ASN A 225 23.07 -11.42 25.30
N LYS A 226 22.73 -10.69 26.38
CA LYS A 226 23.63 -10.48 27.53
C LYS A 226 23.95 -11.77 28.25
N ILE A 227 22.96 -12.66 28.46
CA ILE A 227 23.14 -13.98 29.06
C ILE A 227 24.06 -14.85 28.19
N ASN A 228 23.81 -14.90 26.89
CA ASN A 228 24.66 -15.64 25.96
C ASN A 228 26.10 -15.13 25.96
N TYR A 229 26.32 -13.84 25.99
CA TYR A 229 27.65 -13.22 26.05
C TYR A 229 28.39 -13.55 27.37
N ILE A 230 27.66 -13.52 28.50
CA ILE A 230 28.24 -13.87 29.81
C ILE A 230 28.64 -15.36 29.84
N SER A 231 27.77 -16.26 29.37
CA SER A 231 28.05 -17.71 29.28
C SER A 231 29.28 -17.98 28.42
N TYR A 232 29.36 -17.37 27.27
CA TYR A 232 30.50 -17.49 26.36
C TYR A 232 31.82 -17.02 27.02
N LYS A 233 31.83 -15.89 27.69
CA LYS A 233 32.99 -15.36 28.42
C LYS A 233 33.43 -16.30 29.55
N ILE A 234 32.50 -16.91 30.27
CA ILE A 234 32.79 -17.88 31.32
C ILE A 234 33.51 -19.08 30.74
N TYR A 235 33.03 -19.63 29.61
CA TYR A 235 33.68 -20.78 28.96
C TYR A 235 35.08 -20.45 28.49
N LEU A 236 35.31 -19.31 27.84
CA LEU A 236 36.64 -18.88 27.42
C LEU A 236 37.59 -18.68 28.62
N ASN A 237 37.09 -18.08 29.70
CA ASN A 237 37.88 -17.88 30.91
C ASN A 237 38.26 -19.23 31.57
N THR A 238 37.36 -20.24 31.56
CA THR A 238 37.62 -21.57 32.06
C THR A 238 38.70 -22.26 31.25
N ILE A 239 38.60 -22.21 29.91
CA ILE A 239 39.62 -22.75 29.00
C ILE A 239 40.98 -22.09 29.23
N ARG A 240 40.99 -20.75 29.40
CA ARG A 240 42.21 -20.00 29.65
C ARG A 240 42.84 -20.33 31.02
N LYS A 241 42.00 -20.56 32.05
CA LYS A 241 42.53 -21.03 33.36
C LYS A 241 43.17 -22.41 33.26
N ALA A 242 42.50 -23.36 32.58
CA ALA A 242 43.04 -24.68 32.33
C ALA A 242 44.34 -24.62 31.53
N PHE A 243 44.41 -23.77 30.50
CA PHE A 243 45.64 -23.54 29.75
C PHE A 243 46.78 -23.02 30.63
N ASN A 244 46.52 -22.07 31.52
CA ASN A 244 47.55 -21.52 32.44
C ASN A 244 48.12 -22.61 33.35
N GLN A 245 47.31 -23.54 33.86
CA GLN A 245 47.77 -24.72 34.63
C GLN A 245 48.68 -25.63 33.81
N ILE A 246 48.29 -25.89 32.52
CA ILE A 246 49.13 -26.68 31.61
C ILE A 246 50.46 -25.96 31.35
N LYS A 247 50.46 -24.66 31.17
CA LYS A 247 51.64 -23.84 30.90
C LYS A 247 52.66 -23.84 32.09
N GLU A 248 52.17 -23.97 33.32
CA GLU A 248 53.02 -24.12 34.50
C GLU A 248 53.80 -25.45 34.47
N MET A 249 53.20 -26.50 33.92
CA MET A 249 53.81 -27.84 33.80
C MET A 249 54.66 -28.02 32.52
N GLU A 250 54.21 -27.38 31.41
CA GLU A 250 54.82 -27.52 30.09
C GLU A 250 55.05 -26.13 29.49
N LYS A 251 56.32 -25.65 29.49
CA LYS A 251 56.66 -24.28 29.05
C LYS A 251 56.49 -24.04 27.56
N ASN A 252 56.43 -25.07 26.72
CA ASN A 252 56.36 -24.97 25.25
C ASN A 252 54.96 -25.11 24.68
N VAL A 253 53.90 -24.68 25.38
CA VAL A 253 52.53 -24.64 24.90
C VAL A 253 52.07 -23.25 24.54
N ASN A 254 51.37 -23.12 23.43
CA ASN A 254 50.79 -21.89 22.97
C ASN A 254 49.26 -21.91 23.05
N TYR A 255 48.68 -20.76 23.31
CA TYR A 255 47.24 -20.51 23.30
C TYR A 255 46.93 -19.57 22.18
N GLU A 256 46.10 -19.98 21.22
CA GLU A 256 45.63 -19.17 20.13
C GLU A 256 44.11 -19.09 20.17
N GLN A 257 43.56 -17.90 20.10
CA GLN A 257 42.10 -17.63 20.03
C GLN A 257 41.78 -16.88 18.74
N ILE A 258 40.95 -17.50 17.90
CA ILE A 258 40.57 -16.94 16.58
C ILE A 258 39.05 -16.73 16.60
N ASP A 259 38.62 -15.49 16.39
CA ASP A 259 37.21 -15.16 16.21
C ASP A 259 36.83 -15.38 14.74
N LYS A 260 35.81 -16.23 14.48
CA LYS A 260 35.29 -16.58 13.17
C LYS A 260 33.90 -15.95 12.93
N GLY A 261 33.46 -15.05 13.80
CA GLY A 261 32.16 -14.38 13.71
C GLY A 261 31.00 -15.21 14.28
N GLU A 262 30.76 -16.41 13.78
CA GLU A 262 29.72 -17.31 14.29
C GLU A 262 30.18 -18.15 15.49
N TYR A 263 31.47 -18.41 15.60
CA TYR A 263 32.11 -19.16 16.71
C TYR A 263 33.53 -18.68 16.97
N VAL A 264 34.04 -18.97 18.17
CA VAL A 264 35.44 -18.76 18.53
C VAL A 264 36.15 -20.09 18.60
N GLU A 265 37.21 -20.19 17.84
CA GLU A 265 38.10 -21.32 17.83
C GLU A 265 39.25 -21.08 18.82
N VAL A 266 39.47 -22.05 19.71
CA VAL A 266 40.60 -22.04 20.63
C VAL A 266 41.51 -23.23 20.28
N ARG A 267 42.79 -22.95 19.97
CA ARG A 267 43.81 -23.93 19.65
C ARG A 267 44.87 -23.98 20.74
N ILE A 268 45.09 -25.17 21.27
CA ILE A 268 46.13 -25.45 22.28
C ILE A 268 46.93 -26.68 21.81
N PRO A 269 48.05 -26.50 21.09
CA PRO A 269 48.89 -27.63 20.70
C PRO A 269 49.61 -28.16 21.92
N LEU A 270 49.36 -29.41 22.25
CA LEU A 270 50.02 -30.14 23.36
C LEU A 270 51.07 -31.07 22.78
N PRO A 271 52.35 -30.99 23.18
CA PRO A 271 53.39 -31.91 22.73
C PRO A 271 53.15 -33.32 23.31
N LYS A 272 53.18 -34.34 22.46
CA LYS A 272 53.23 -35.73 22.94
C LYS A 272 54.64 -36.01 23.40
N LYS A 273 54.81 -36.34 24.69
CA LYS A 273 56.06 -36.92 25.15
C LYS A 273 56.11 -38.41 24.74
N ASP A 274 57.00 -38.71 23.84
CA ASP A 274 57.28 -40.12 23.55
C ASP A 274 57.64 -40.84 24.87
N ARG A 275 56.81 -41.78 25.26
CA ARG A 275 57.23 -42.70 26.37
C ARG A 275 58.36 -43.54 25.85
N CYS A 276 59.57 -43.17 26.17
CA CYS A 276 60.68 -44.12 26.17
C CYS A 276 60.39 -45.15 27.28
N PHE A 277 59.80 -46.28 26.89
CA PHE A 277 59.84 -47.45 27.72
C PHE A 277 61.26 -48.05 27.61
N THR A 278 62.07 -47.77 28.61
CA THR A 278 63.22 -48.57 28.94
C THR A 278 62.84 -49.59 30.02
#